data_61d1ee141a8f7bd03cfa3560c1156307
#
_entry.id   61d1ee141a8f7bd03cfa3560c1156307
#
_cell.length_a   1.000
_cell.length_b   1.000
_cell.length_c   1.000
_cell.angle_alpha   90.00
_cell.angle_beta   90.00
_cell.angle_gamma   90.00
#
_symmetry.space_group_name_H-M   'P 1'
#
loop_
_entity.id
_entity.type
_entity.pdbx_description
1 polymer ?
#
loop_
_entity_poly.entity_id
_entity_poly.type
_entity_poly.pdbx_seq_one_letter_code
_entity_poly.pdbx_strand_id
1 'polypeptide(L)'
;MCELEQSDTVKGTILLRQLQQGTGTVIVGRITGLEPGKHGFHIHEFGDLTNGCESAGGHYNPDDVNHGDLDNGHVGDLGNVTANTDGVADFTIIAKRIDLIGERSVVGRSIVIHSNEDDLGKGGDEESLKTGNAGERLACGVIILTDK
;
A
#
# COMPACT_ATOMS: atom_id res chain seq x y z
N MET A 1 -1.93 12.22 3.44
CA MET A 1 -0.72 12.24 2.60
C MET A 1 0.31 11.25 3.11
N CYS A 2 1.04 10.66 2.23
CA CYS A 2 2.12 9.75 2.57
C CYS A 2 3.31 10.03 1.66
N GLU A 3 4.47 10.32 2.24
CA GLU A 3 5.73 10.46 1.51
C GLU A 3 6.52 9.17 1.69
N LEU A 4 6.93 8.53 0.60
CA LEU A 4 7.74 7.33 0.67
C LEU A 4 9.18 7.66 1.03
N GLU A 5 9.71 6.93 1.99
CA GLU A 5 11.04 7.09 2.56
C GLU A 5 11.74 5.74 2.64
N GLN A 6 12.87 5.67 3.32
CA GLN A 6 13.63 4.45 3.57
C GLN A 6 14.24 3.84 2.30
N SER A 7 14.41 4.66 1.25
CA SER A 7 15.07 4.25 0.01
C SER A 7 15.85 5.41 -0.58
N ASP A 8 16.99 5.09 -1.18
CA ASP A 8 17.82 6.08 -1.89
C ASP A 8 17.34 6.31 -3.32
N THR A 9 16.61 5.36 -3.89
CA THR A 9 16.21 5.38 -5.30
C THR A 9 14.70 5.50 -5.50
N VAL A 10 13.91 4.83 -4.68
CA VAL A 10 12.45 4.84 -4.81
C VAL A 10 11.89 6.00 -4.00
N LYS A 11 11.20 6.90 -4.68
CA LYS A 11 10.57 8.08 -4.08
C LYS A 11 9.13 8.16 -4.52
N GLY A 12 8.30 8.76 -3.72
CA GLY A 12 6.90 8.96 -4.11
C GLY A 12 6.11 9.77 -3.13
N THR A 13 5.06 10.38 -3.66
CA THR A 13 4.07 11.10 -2.87
C THR A 13 2.71 10.50 -3.17
N ILE A 14 1.98 10.19 -2.14
CA ILE A 14 0.67 9.55 -2.24
C ILE A 14 -0.33 10.40 -1.47
N LEU A 15 -1.40 10.81 -2.14
CA LEU A 15 -2.47 11.60 -1.55
C LEU A 15 -3.69 10.70 -1.35
N LEU A 16 -4.26 10.76 -0.15
CA LEU A 16 -5.46 10.01 0.18
C LEU A 16 -6.55 11.01 0.56
N ARG A 17 -7.72 10.85 -0.05
CA ARG A 17 -8.86 11.71 0.23
C ARG A 17 -10.09 10.87 0.52
N GLN A 18 -10.68 11.10 1.69
CA GLN A 18 -11.93 10.44 2.07
C GLN A 18 -13.05 10.89 1.14
N LEU A 19 -13.74 9.91 0.58
CA LEU A 19 -14.98 10.15 -0.16
C LEU A 19 -16.12 10.36 0.84
N GLN A 20 -17.34 10.46 0.36
CA GLN A 20 -18.51 10.52 1.22
C GLN A 20 -18.43 9.39 2.25
N GLN A 21 -18.85 9.67 3.47
CA GLN A 21 -18.75 8.72 4.59
C GLN A 21 -19.29 7.34 4.18
N GLY A 22 -18.47 6.30 4.42
CA GLY A 22 -18.83 4.92 4.11
C GLY A 22 -18.62 4.50 2.65
N THR A 23 -18.08 5.38 1.79
CA THR A 23 -17.89 5.06 0.37
C THR A 23 -16.42 4.85 -0.02
N GLY A 24 -15.49 5.03 0.94
CA GLY A 24 -14.08 4.74 0.73
C GLY A 24 -13.20 5.96 0.55
N THR A 25 -12.01 5.71 0.00
CA THR A 25 -10.94 6.70 -0.12
C THR A 25 -10.38 6.67 -1.53
N VAL A 26 -10.15 7.85 -2.13
CA VAL A 26 -9.39 7.97 -3.37
C VAL A 26 -7.92 8.08 -3.02
N ILE A 27 -7.10 7.25 -3.65
CA ILE A 27 -5.65 7.23 -3.44
C ILE A 27 -4.99 7.56 -4.76
N VAL A 28 -4.30 8.69 -4.81
CA VAL A 28 -3.61 9.17 -6.01
C VAL A 28 -2.13 9.28 -5.70
N GLY A 29 -1.30 8.69 -6.54
CA GLY A 29 0.13 8.72 -6.28
C GLY A 29 0.99 8.73 -7.51
N ARG A 30 2.25 9.13 -7.28
CA ARG A 30 3.33 9.03 -8.26
C ARG A 30 4.56 8.51 -7.54
N ILE A 31 5.08 7.39 -8.03
CA ILE A 31 6.27 6.75 -7.48
C ILE A 31 7.29 6.62 -8.59
N THR A 32 8.54 6.99 -8.30
CA THR A 32 9.64 6.95 -9.24
C THR A 32 10.73 6.00 -8.76
N GLY A 33 11.66 5.64 -9.65
CA GLY A 33 12.80 4.79 -9.30
C GLY A 33 12.49 3.31 -9.23
N LEU A 34 11.36 2.89 -9.80
CA LEU A 34 10.94 1.50 -9.80
C LEU A 34 11.48 0.76 -11.03
N GLU A 35 11.62 -0.57 -10.93
CA GLU A 35 11.79 -1.41 -12.10
C GLU A 35 10.48 -1.36 -12.89
N PRO A 36 10.52 -1.35 -14.25
CA PRO A 36 9.29 -1.41 -15.04
C PRO A 36 8.46 -2.65 -14.71
N GLY A 37 7.14 -2.49 -14.71
CA GLY A 37 6.21 -3.57 -14.41
C GLY A 37 5.40 -3.34 -13.15
N LYS A 38 4.77 -4.41 -12.69
CA LYS A 38 3.87 -4.35 -11.54
C LYS A 38 4.60 -4.50 -10.22
N HIS A 39 4.13 -3.76 -9.22
CA HIS A 39 4.67 -3.79 -7.86
C HIS A 39 3.52 -3.85 -6.86
N GLY A 40 3.59 -4.78 -5.91
CA GLY A 40 2.62 -4.88 -4.83
C GLY A 40 2.60 -3.58 -4.01
N PHE A 41 1.41 -3.16 -3.65
CA PHE A 41 1.17 -1.88 -2.99
C PHE A 41 0.16 -2.09 -1.88
N HIS A 42 0.58 -1.86 -0.64
CA HIS A 42 -0.24 -2.22 0.52
C HIS A 42 -0.16 -1.19 1.63
N ILE A 43 -1.23 -1.12 2.42
CA ILE A 43 -1.20 -0.44 3.70
C ILE A 43 -0.84 -1.48 4.75
N HIS A 44 0.23 -1.20 5.50
CA HIS A 44 0.69 -2.04 6.60
C HIS A 44 0.17 -1.52 7.93
N GLU A 45 0.19 -2.39 8.94
CA GLU A 45 -0.49 -2.16 10.22
C GLU A 45 0.05 -0.96 10.99
N PHE A 46 1.39 -0.81 11.03
CA PHE A 46 2.03 0.19 11.88
C PHE A 46 2.69 1.30 11.07
N GLY A 47 2.61 2.53 11.61
CA GLY A 47 3.34 3.68 11.08
C GLY A 47 4.73 3.81 11.70
N ASP A 48 5.32 2.69 12.08
CA ASP A 48 6.63 2.63 12.73
C ASP A 48 7.70 2.31 11.70
N LEU A 49 8.62 3.25 11.47
CA LEU A 49 9.72 3.10 10.54
C LEU A 49 11.07 3.12 11.25
N THR A 50 11.10 2.84 12.56
CA THR A 50 12.33 2.90 13.35
C THR A 50 13.39 1.90 12.93
N ASN A 51 12.97 0.77 12.35
CA ASN A 51 13.86 -0.24 11.80
C ASN A 51 13.57 -0.43 10.31
N GLY A 52 13.49 0.68 9.58
CA GLY A 52 13.12 0.67 8.17
C GLY A 52 11.69 0.21 7.96
N CYS A 53 11.41 -0.30 6.77
CA CYS A 53 10.06 -0.75 6.43
C CYS A 53 9.63 -2.01 7.16
N GLU A 54 10.56 -2.75 7.76
CA GLU A 54 10.23 -3.95 8.53
C GLU A 54 9.38 -3.64 9.77
N SER A 55 9.60 -2.47 10.39
CA SER A 55 8.84 -2.05 11.57
C SER A 55 7.36 -1.76 11.27
N ALA A 56 7.00 -1.64 10.00
CA ALA A 56 5.62 -1.40 9.59
C ALA A 56 4.71 -2.62 9.85
N GLY A 57 5.29 -3.78 10.13
CA GLY A 57 4.55 -5.00 10.41
C GLY A 57 3.97 -5.64 9.15
N GLY A 58 2.90 -6.42 9.31
CA GLY A 58 2.20 -7.05 8.19
C GLY A 58 1.18 -6.11 7.55
N HIS A 59 0.47 -6.62 6.56
CA HIS A 59 -0.62 -5.88 5.93
C HIS A 59 -1.69 -5.53 6.97
N TYR A 60 -2.30 -4.35 6.81
CA TYR A 60 -3.40 -3.97 7.68
C TYR A 60 -4.57 -4.93 7.47
N ASN A 61 -4.83 -5.75 8.46
CA ASN A 61 -5.77 -6.88 8.37
C ASN A 61 -6.67 -6.95 9.62
N PRO A 62 -7.56 -5.96 9.81
CA PRO A 62 -8.40 -5.92 11.01
C PRO A 62 -9.44 -7.04 11.05
N ASP A 63 -9.75 -7.67 9.91
CA ASP A 63 -10.76 -8.72 9.83
C ASP A 63 -10.15 -10.13 9.94
N ASP A 64 -8.83 -10.24 10.03
CA ASP A 64 -8.10 -11.50 10.14
C ASP A 64 -8.49 -12.48 9.02
N VAL A 65 -8.32 -12.03 7.79
CA VAL A 65 -8.60 -12.83 6.58
C VAL A 65 -7.32 -13.04 5.77
N ASN A 66 -7.40 -13.88 4.75
CA ASN A 66 -6.27 -14.10 3.86
C ASN A 66 -6.05 -12.92 2.93
N HIS A 67 -4.80 -12.79 2.45
CA HIS A 67 -4.42 -11.82 1.44
C HIS A 67 -5.19 -12.06 0.15
N GLY A 68 -5.52 -11.00 -0.54
CA GLY A 68 -6.24 -11.05 -1.80
C GLY A 68 -6.05 -9.78 -2.62
N ASP A 69 -7.11 -9.34 -3.24
CA ASP A 69 -7.10 -8.14 -4.08
C ASP A 69 -7.79 -6.96 -3.40
N LEU A 70 -7.98 -5.88 -4.15
CA LEU A 70 -8.58 -4.65 -3.66
C LEU A 70 -10.00 -4.86 -3.08
N ASP A 71 -10.74 -5.80 -3.61
CA ASP A 71 -12.13 -6.05 -3.19
C ASP A 71 -12.27 -7.20 -2.19
N ASN A 72 -11.35 -8.14 -2.21
CA ASN A 72 -11.41 -9.36 -1.38
C ASN A 72 -10.03 -9.70 -0.84
N GLY A 73 -9.76 -9.37 0.41
CA GLY A 73 -8.48 -9.63 1.05
C GLY A 73 -8.34 -8.80 2.31
N HIS A 74 -7.12 -8.52 2.70
CA HIS A 74 -6.85 -7.60 3.80
C HIS A 74 -7.39 -6.22 3.43
N VAL A 75 -7.86 -5.46 4.41
CA VAL A 75 -8.29 -4.08 4.16
C VAL A 75 -7.16 -3.27 3.52
N GLY A 76 -5.92 -3.54 3.93
CA GLY A 76 -4.74 -2.86 3.39
C GLY A 76 -4.28 -3.33 2.01
N ASP A 77 -4.91 -4.35 1.43
CA ASP A 77 -4.51 -4.86 0.11
C ASP A 77 -5.03 -3.92 -0.98
N LEU A 78 -4.11 -3.26 -1.68
CA LEU A 78 -4.46 -2.32 -2.75
C LEU A 78 -4.07 -2.84 -4.14
N GLY A 79 -3.60 -4.09 -4.22
CA GLY A 79 -3.20 -4.71 -5.47
C GLY A 79 -1.83 -4.27 -5.93
N ASN A 80 -1.72 -3.90 -7.19
CA ASN A 80 -0.47 -3.49 -7.81
C ASN A 80 -0.55 -2.08 -8.38
N VAL A 81 0.59 -1.41 -8.40
CA VAL A 81 0.79 -0.24 -9.25
C VAL A 81 1.75 -0.63 -10.36
N THR A 82 1.64 -0.02 -11.52
CA THR A 82 2.45 -0.39 -12.69
C THR A 82 3.40 0.74 -13.04
N ALA A 83 4.70 0.43 -13.04
CA ALA A 83 5.73 1.37 -13.48
C ALA A 83 5.95 1.24 -14.97
N ASN A 84 6.09 2.38 -15.65
CA ASN A 84 6.41 2.43 -17.08
C ASN A 84 7.90 2.15 -17.33
N THR A 85 8.35 2.28 -18.58
CA THR A 85 9.75 2.02 -18.94
C THR A 85 10.73 3.01 -18.30
N ASP A 86 10.24 4.15 -17.83
CA ASP A 86 11.05 5.14 -17.11
C ASP A 86 11.08 4.90 -15.60
N GLY A 87 10.41 3.84 -15.14
CA GLY A 87 10.35 3.53 -13.72
C GLY A 87 9.35 4.36 -12.94
N VAL A 88 8.39 4.95 -13.62
CA VAL A 88 7.39 5.84 -13.00
C VAL A 88 6.02 5.16 -12.99
N ALA A 89 5.42 5.10 -11.80
CA ALA A 89 4.05 4.63 -11.62
C ALA A 89 3.18 5.83 -11.23
N ASP A 90 2.28 6.22 -12.12
CA ASP A 90 1.22 7.19 -11.84
C ASP A 90 -0.08 6.42 -11.72
N PHE A 91 -0.83 6.62 -10.64
CA PHE A 91 -2.02 5.81 -10.40
C PHE A 91 -3.09 6.54 -9.62
N THR A 92 -4.33 6.07 -9.81
CA THR A 92 -5.49 6.46 -9.02
C THR A 92 -6.22 5.18 -8.63
N ILE A 93 -6.42 4.99 -7.34
CA ILE A 93 -7.11 3.82 -6.80
C ILE A 93 -8.32 4.31 -6.00
N ILE A 94 -9.49 3.70 -6.24
CA ILE A 94 -10.66 3.92 -5.41
C ILE A 94 -10.79 2.72 -4.49
N ALA A 95 -10.44 2.92 -3.22
CA ALA A 95 -10.40 1.86 -2.23
C ALA A 95 -11.63 1.95 -1.34
N LYS A 96 -12.64 1.15 -1.64
CA LYS A 96 -13.94 1.22 -0.98
C LYS A 96 -13.90 0.84 0.50
N ARG A 97 -12.91 0.06 0.91
CA ARG A 97 -12.79 -0.42 2.28
C ARG A 97 -11.82 0.38 3.14
N ILE A 98 -11.17 1.39 2.56
CA ILE A 98 -10.22 2.24 3.27
C ILE A 98 -10.93 3.49 3.78
N ASP A 99 -10.75 3.76 5.07
CA ASP A 99 -11.27 4.97 5.71
C ASP A 99 -10.13 5.78 6.35
N LEU A 100 -10.27 7.09 6.33
CA LEU A 100 -9.37 8.01 7.03
C LEU A 100 -9.93 8.43 8.39
N ILE A 101 -11.18 8.09 8.66
CA ILE A 101 -11.91 8.51 9.86
C ILE A 101 -12.55 7.26 10.50
N GLY A 102 -12.54 7.18 11.82
CA GLY A 102 -13.18 6.11 12.57
C GLY A 102 -12.20 5.06 13.08
N GLU A 103 -12.75 3.99 13.64
CA GLU A 103 -11.95 2.92 14.28
C GLU A 103 -11.00 2.21 13.33
N ARG A 104 -11.37 2.13 12.07
CA ARG A 104 -10.59 1.42 11.05
C ARG A 104 -9.76 2.39 10.20
N SER A 105 -9.57 3.62 10.69
CA SER A 105 -8.77 4.63 10.02
C SER A 105 -7.36 4.12 9.72
N VAL A 106 -6.87 4.44 8.52
CA VAL A 106 -5.50 4.11 8.15
C VAL A 106 -4.51 5.23 8.47
N VAL A 107 -4.99 6.36 8.98
CA VAL A 107 -4.12 7.46 9.41
C VAL A 107 -3.24 6.97 10.55
N GLY A 108 -1.93 7.22 10.44
CA GLY A 108 -0.94 6.74 11.40
C GLY A 108 -0.39 5.36 11.09
N ARG A 109 -0.95 4.67 10.11
CA ARG A 109 -0.40 3.42 9.58
C ARG A 109 0.59 3.74 8.48
N SER A 110 1.04 2.77 7.71
CA SER A 110 2.04 3.03 6.67
C SER A 110 1.62 2.44 5.33
N ILE A 111 2.19 3.01 4.26
CA ILE A 111 2.09 2.46 2.92
C ILE A 111 3.46 1.89 2.56
N VAL A 112 3.48 0.70 1.97
CA VAL A 112 4.70 0.03 1.51
C VAL A 112 4.56 -0.33 0.04
N ILE A 113 5.59 0.00 -0.76
CA ILE A 113 5.73 -0.45 -2.15
C ILE A 113 6.74 -1.60 -2.19
N HIS A 114 6.43 -2.64 -2.94
CA HIS A 114 7.21 -3.87 -2.96
C HIS A 114 7.98 -4.08 -4.25
N SER A 115 8.93 -5.02 -4.22
CA SER A 115 9.82 -5.28 -5.36
C SER A 115 9.15 -6.05 -6.48
N ASN A 116 8.18 -6.91 -6.16
CA ASN A 116 7.56 -7.83 -7.12
C ASN A 116 6.07 -7.56 -7.29
N GLU A 117 5.53 -8.15 -8.36
CA GLU A 117 4.08 -8.18 -8.57
C GLU A 117 3.40 -8.94 -7.44
N ASP A 118 2.31 -8.38 -6.93
CA ASP A 118 1.42 -9.05 -5.99
C ASP A 118 0.55 -10.02 -6.80
N ASP A 119 0.54 -11.30 -6.42
CA ASP A 119 -0.24 -12.33 -7.13
C ASP A 119 -1.72 -12.35 -6.73
N LEU A 120 -2.14 -11.43 -5.86
CA LEU A 120 -3.53 -11.23 -5.43
C LEU A 120 -4.14 -12.43 -4.70
N GLY A 121 -3.27 -13.25 -4.07
CA GLY A 121 -3.71 -14.46 -3.39
C GLY A 121 -3.96 -15.64 -4.31
N LYS A 122 -3.54 -15.53 -5.57
CA LYS A 122 -3.82 -16.56 -6.60
C LYS A 122 -2.61 -17.41 -6.97
N GLY A 123 -1.51 -17.24 -6.26
CA GLY A 123 -0.26 -17.93 -6.57
C GLY A 123 -0.24 -19.42 -6.25
N GLY A 124 -1.19 -19.89 -5.45
CA GLY A 124 -1.32 -21.31 -5.16
C GLY A 124 -0.42 -21.83 -4.03
N ASP A 125 0.24 -20.96 -3.30
CA ASP A 125 1.07 -21.34 -2.15
C ASP A 125 0.65 -20.58 -0.88
N GLU A 126 1.26 -20.93 0.24
CA GLU A 126 0.93 -20.36 1.53
C GLU A 126 1.30 -18.86 1.60
N GLU A 127 2.44 -18.49 1.04
CA GLU A 127 2.90 -17.11 1.04
C GLU A 127 1.96 -16.20 0.24
N SER A 128 1.36 -16.72 -0.83
CA SER A 128 0.35 -16.01 -1.63
C SER A 128 -0.82 -15.56 -0.75
N LEU A 129 -1.24 -16.41 0.19
CA LEU A 129 -2.37 -16.13 1.08
C LEU A 129 -2.00 -15.19 2.23
N LYS A 130 -0.72 -14.89 2.41
CA LYS A 130 -0.22 -13.97 3.44
C LYS A 130 0.18 -12.63 2.87
N THR A 131 0.98 -12.62 1.81
CA THR A 131 1.64 -11.42 1.29
C THR A 131 1.47 -11.20 -0.21
N GLY A 132 0.94 -12.18 -0.95
CA GLY A 132 0.85 -12.11 -2.40
C GLY A 132 2.19 -12.32 -3.10
N ASN A 133 3.22 -12.81 -2.40
CA ASN A 133 4.56 -13.01 -2.97
C ASN A 133 5.16 -11.72 -3.55
N ALA A 134 4.80 -10.55 -2.98
CA ALA A 134 5.21 -9.25 -3.50
C ALA A 134 6.69 -8.92 -3.24
N GLY A 135 7.37 -9.74 -2.45
CA GLY A 135 8.80 -9.61 -2.24
C GLY A 135 9.21 -8.52 -1.26
N GLU A 136 10.39 -7.95 -1.51
CA GLU A 136 11.00 -6.98 -0.60
C GLU A 136 10.21 -5.68 -0.49
N ARG A 137 10.37 -5.01 0.64
CA ARG A 137 9.80 -3.68 0.90
C ARG A 137 10.79 -2.64 0.40
N LEU A 138 10.48 -2.03 -0.75
CA LEU A 138 11.40 -1.07 -1.39
C LEU A 138 11.40 0.29 -0.71
N ALA A 139 10.23 0.78 -0.33
CA ALA A 139 10.08 2.06 0.32
C ALA A 139 8.77 2.08 1.10
N CYS A 140 8.66 2.95 2.07
CA CYS A 140 7.49 3.06 2.91
C CYS A 140 7.36 4.47 3.46
N GLY A 141 6.16 4.81 3.92
CA GLY A 141 5.90 6.10 4.52
C GLY A 141 4.69 6.03 5.44
N VAL A 142 4.63 6.93 6.40
CA VAL A 142 3.51 7.02 7.34
C VAL A 142 2.40 7.85 6.71
N ILE A 143 1.17 7.41 6.89
CA ILE A 143 -0.01 8.15 6.44
C ILE A 143 -0.32 9.21 7.48
N ILE A 144 -0.20 10.49 7.09
CA ILE A 144 -0.43 11.61 8.00
C ILE A 144 -1.59 12.48 7.52
N LEU A 145 -2.28 13.10 8.46
CA LEU A 145 -3.30 14.10 8.15
C LEU A 145 -2.63 15.37 7.67
N THR A 146 -3.23 15.99 6.67
CA THR A 146 -2.82 17.31 6.18
C THR A 146 -4.06 18.18 6.02
N ASP A 147 -3.85 19.48 5.90
CA ASP A 147 -4.93 20.44 5.69
C ASP A 147 -5.23 20.71 4.21
N LYS A 148 -4.72 19.86 3.34
CA LYS A 148 -4.87 20.01 1.87
C LYS A 148 -5.89 19.06 1.29
#